data_842fb570888a7e7f0f810826080ad7e1
#
_entry.id   842fb570888a7e7f0f810826080ad7e1
#
_cell.length_a   1.000
_cell.length_b   1.000
_cell.length_c   1.000
_cell.angle_alpha   90.00
_cell.angle_beta   90.00
_cell.angle_gamma   90.00
#
_symmetry.space_group_name_H-M   'P 1'
#
loop_
_entity.id
_entity.type
_entity.pdbx_description
1 polymer ?
#
loop_
_entity_poly.entity_id
_entity_poly.type
_entity_poly.pdbx_seq_one_letter_code
_entity_poly.pdbx_strand_id
1 'polypeptide(L)'
;MCIREGTWAADDLNSPKTGLTSFQDTLDGTIYNNKFFQKNRLGQTKLLNVLQGDDWNTAQIWYDAVKDFEFEGWAMGGINMCDMEVMLKRLIIMRDEKKLDGKDWMHVLGTSQMDWGCYLTQVQRQVRKHINPNFTISFDSASAFLSTANGLVYT
;
A
#
# COMPACT_ATOMS: atom_id res chain seq x y z
N MET A 1 -10.31 -5.33 -5.88
CA MET A 1 -10.98 -5.25 -4.57
C MET A 1 -9.87 -5.07 -3.56
N CYS A 2 -9.67 -3.83 -3.10
CA CYS A 2 -8.73 -3.59 -2.01
C CYS A 2 -9.36 -4.23 -0.78
N ILE A 3 -8.82 -5.32 -0.33
CA ILE A 3 -9.27 -5.92 0.92
C ILE A 3 -8.88 -4.91 1.99
N ARG A 4 -9.88 -4.32 2.59
CA ARG A 4 -9.76 -3.45 3.76
C ARG A 4 -9.42 -4.32 4.94
N GLU A 5 -8.20 -4.86 4.90
CA GLU A 5 -7.73 -5.75 5.92
C GLU A 5 -6.86 -5.00 6.85
N GLY A 6 -7.36 -4.97 8.07
CA GLY A 6 -6.60 -4.49 9.18
C GLY A 6 -5.92 -3.19 8.88
N THR A 7 -6.68 -2.10 8.81
CA THR A 7 -6.03 -0.83 9.05
C THR A 7 -5.32 -1.00 10.37
N TRP A 8 -4.02 -0.98 10.31
CA TRP A 8 -3.15 -0.97 11.46
C TRP A 8 -3.23 0.40 12.16
N ALA A 9 -4.45 0.85 12.42
CA ALA A 9 -4.68 1.97 13.29
C ALA A 9 -4.94 1.43 14.69
N ALA A 10 -4.35 2.01 15.71
CA ALA A 10 -4.59 1.63 17.10
C ALA A 10 -6.09 1.59 17.45
N ASP A 11 -6.89 2.42 16.76
CA ASP A 11 -8.34 2.48 16.91
C ASP A 11 -9.08 1.27 16.33
N ASP A 12 -8.46 0.50 15.44
CA ASP A 12 -9.05 -0.69 14.85
C ASP A 12 -8.68 -1.98 15.60
N LEU A 13 -7.62 -1.95 16.40
CA LEU A 13 -7.27 -3.05 17.30
C LEU A 13 -8.31 -3.14 18.44
N ASN A 14 -8.67 -4.35 18.78
CA ASN A 14 -9.72 -4.65 19.78
C ASN A 14 -11.11 -4.15 19.36
N SER A 15 -11.31 -3.77 18.10
CA SER A 15 -12.65 -3.44 17.60
C SER A 15 -13.49 -4.72 17.47
N PRO A 16 -14.73 -4.75 18.00
CA PRO A 16 -15.63 -5.88 17.79
C PRO A 16 -15.94 -6.17 16.31
N LYS A 17 -15.73 -5.17 15.45
CA LYS A 17 -15.98 -5.31 14.00
C LYS A 17 -14.88 -6.05 13.27
N THR A 18 -13.65 -5.96 13.75
CA THR A 18 -12.49 -6.58 13.09
C THR A 18 -12.08 -7.89 13.75
N GLY A 19 -12.32 -8.03 15.05
CA GLY A 19 -11.82 -9.15 15.86
C GLY A 19 -10.31 -9.21 16.01
N LEU A 20 -9.59 -8.16 15.55
CA LEU A 20 -8.14 -8.08 15.64
C LEU A 20 -7.71 -7.53 16.99
N THR A 21 -6.74 -8.17 17.61
CA THR A 21 -6.26 -7.81 18.94
C THR A 21 -4.81 -7.38 18.98
N SER A 22 -4.06 -7.66 17.91
CA SER A 22 -2.64 -7.35 17.87
C SER A 22 -2.16 -7.11 16.43
N PHE A 23 -0.98 -6.50 16.30
CA PHE A 23 -0.25 -6.40 15.04
C PHE A 23 -0.05 -7.77 14.39
N GLN A 24 0.29 -8.79 15.20
CA GLN A 24 0.52 -10.13 14.68
C GLN A 24 -0.74 -10.75 14.08
N ASP A 25 -1.91 -10.57 14.71
CA ASP A 25 -3.19 -11.06 14.15
C ASP A 25 -3.47 -10.43 12.78
N THR A 26 -3.18 -9.13 12.64
CA THR A 26 -3.37 -8.39 11.38
C THR A 26 -2.42 -8.89 10.29
N LEU A 27 -1.16 -9.11 10.65
CA LEU A 27 -0.16 -9.63 9.73
C LEU A 27 -0.48 -11.07 9.30
N ASP A 28 -0.83 -11.93 10.25
CA ASP A 28 -1.19 -13.32 9.98
C ASP A 28 -2.45 -13.42 9.09
N GLY A 29 -3.43 -12.57 9.32
CA GLY A 29 -4.61 -12.44 8.46
C GLY A 29 -4.23 -12.06 7.02
N THR A 30 -3.32 -11.11 6.84
CA THR A 30 -2.84 -10.72 5.51
C THR A 30 -2.06 -11.85 4.84
N ILE A 31 -1.17 -12.53 5.56
CA ILE A 31 -0.44 -13.70 5.03
C ILE A 31 -1.41 -14.81 4.61
N TYR A 32 -2.41 -15.10 5.44
CA TYR A 32 -3.44 -16.10 5.12
C TYR A 32 -4.18 -15.74 3.81
N ASN A 33 -4.60 -14.49 3.68
CA ASN A 33 -5.32 -14.02 2.50
C ASN A 33 -4.43 -14.01 1.25
N ASN A 34 -3.19 -13.58 1.36
CA ASN A 34 -2.24 -13.63 0.26
C ASN A 34 -2.05 -15.07 -0.25
N LYS A 35 -1.87 -16.03 0.66
CA LYS A 35 -1.81 -17.47 0.32
C LYS A 35 -3.09 -17.96 -0.35
N PHE A 36 -4.25 -17.56 0.20
CA PHE A 36 -5.55 -17.94 -0.36
C PHE A 36 -5.73 -17.41 -1.78
N PHE A 37 -5.45 -16.12 -2.02
CA PHE A 37 -5.54 -15.52 -3.35
C PHE A 37 -4.54 -16.11 -4.32
N GLN A 38 -3.30 -16.31 -3.92
CA GLN A 38 -2.28 -16.91 -4.78
C GLN A 38 -2.70 -18.32 -5.24
N LYS A 39 -3.33 -19.10 -4.34
CA LYS A 39 -3.79 -20.46 -4.64
C LYS A 39 -5.06 -20.51 -5.50
N ASN A 40 -5.98 -19.56 -5.29
CA ASN A 40 -7.34 -19.64 -5.85
C ASN A 40 -7.60 -18.64 -6.99
N ARG A 41 -6.62 -17.81 -7.35
CA ARG A 41 -6.78 -16.84 -8.43
C ARG A 41 -6.94 -17.52 -9.78
N LEU A 42 -7.87 -17.00 -10.59
CA LEU A 42 -8.13 -17.48 -11.95
C LEU A 42 -7.40 -16.65 -13.05
N GLY A 43 -6.53 -15.72 -12.65
CA GLY A 43 -5.79 -14.85 -13.57
C GLY A 43 -6.62 -13.71 -14.20
N GLN A 44 -7.89 -13.56 -13.82
CA GLN A 44 -8.77 -12.53 -14.36
C GLN A 44 -8.58 -11.16 -13.70
N THR A 45 -8.01 -11.12 -12.51
CA THR A 45 -7.83 -9.92 -11.69
C THR A 45 -6.37 -9.76 -11.31
N LYS A 46 -5.85 -8.56 -11.46
CA LYS A 46 -4.53 -8.20 -10.93
C LYS A 46 -4.66 -7.95 -9.42
N LEU A 47 -3.71 -8.46 -8.68
CA LEU A 47 -3.65 -8.32 -7.23
C LEU A 47 -2.46 -7.43 -6.83
N LEU A 48 -2.64 -6.65 -5.78
CA LEU A 48 -1.58 -5.85 -5.20
C LEU A 48 -1.21 -6.42 -3.84
N ASN A 49 0.08 -6.51 -3.58
CA ASN A 49 0.59 -6.87 -2.26
C ASN A 49 0.58 -5.63 -1.36
N VAL A 50 -0.15 -5.69 -0.27
CA VAL A 50 -0.38 -4.53 0.61
C VAL A 50 0.73 -4.43 1.65
N LEU A 51 1.33 -3.25 1.75
CA LEU A 51 2.28 -2.88 2.80
C LEU A 51 1.59 -2.01 3.84
N GLN A 52 1.79 -2.35 5.10
CA GLN A 52 1.22 -1.66 6.25
C GLN A 52 2.32 -1.40 7.31
N GLY A 53 1.93 -0.90 8.46
CA GLY A 53 2.76 -0.57 9.62
C GLY A 53 2.50 0.86 10.05
N ASP A 54 2.67 1.13 11.33
CA ASP A 54 2.48 2.46 11.93
C ASP A 54 3.82 3.20 12.16
N ASP A 55 4.91 2.46 12.17
CA ASP A 55 6.26 2.97 12.20
C ASP A 55 7.18 2.20 11.24
N TRP A 56 8.46 2.60 11.18
CA TRP A 56 9.44 1.94 10.31
C TRP A 56 9.66 0.47 10.68
N ASN A 57 9.70 0.12 11.96
CA ASN A 57 9.97 -1.25 12.40
C ASN A 57 8.84 -2.19 12.03
N THR A 58 7.61 -1.83 12.35
CA THR A 58 6.42 -2.61 12.00
C THR A 58 6.22 -2.69 10.49
N ALA A 59 6.49 -1.61 9.75
CA ALA A 59 6.45 -1.60 8.28
C ALA A 59 7.56 -2.49 7.68
N GLN A 60 8.72 -2.61 8.31
CA GLN A 60 9.78 -3.51 7.86
C GLN A 60 9.40 -4.98 8.12
N ILE A 61 8.90 -5.30 9.30
CA ILE A 61 8.41 -6.64 9.64
C ILE A 61 7.33 -7.08 8.65
N TRP A 62 6.38 -6.18 8.37
CA TRP A 62 5.31 -6.43 7.40
C TRP A 62 5.85 -6.71 6.00
N TYR A 63 6.73 -5.83 5.52
CA TYR A 63 7.36 -5.99 4.21
C TYR A 63 8.08 -7.33 4.07
N ASP A 64 8.91 -7.69 5.05
CA ASP A 64 9.66 -8.94 5.04
C ASP A 64 8.75 -10.17 5.03
N ALA A 65 7.60 -10.09 5.69
CA ALA A 65 6.64 -11.19 5.73
C ALA A 65 5.85 -11.36 4.41
N VAL A 66 5.67 -10.29 3.61
CA VAL A 66 4.83 -10.35 2.41
C VAL A 66 5.58 -10.18 1.10
N LYS A 67 6.84 -9.77 1.12
CA LYS A 67 7.60 -9.41 -0.11
C LYS A 67 7.77 -10.52 -1.14
N ASP A 68 7.61 -11.77 -0.75
CA ASP A 68 7.79 -12.93 -1.61
C ASP A 68 6.48 -13.43 -2.25
N PHE A 69 5.34 -12.82 -1.93
CA PHE A 69 4.11 -13.09 -2.67
C PHE A 69 4.15 -12.47 -4.06
N GLU A 70 3.93 -13.30 -5.07
CA GLU A 70 3.99 -12.87 -6.47
C GLU A 70 2.64 -12.32 -6.95
N PHE A 71 2.44 -11.02 -6.71
CA PHE A 71 1.33 -10.25 -7.24
C PHE A 71 1.82 -9.23 -8.29
N GLU A 72 0.90 -8.63 -9.03
CA GLU A 72 1.23 -7.74 -10.16
C GLU A 72 1.72 -6.36 -9.74
N GLY A 73 1.60 -6.03 -8.46
CA GLY A 73 2.05 -4.75 -7.95
C GLY A 73 1.96 -4.63 -6.44
N TRP A 74 2.00 -3.39 -5.98
CA TRP A 74 2.08 -3.02 -4.56
C TRP A 74 1.00 -2.03 -4.19
N ALA A 75 0.50 -2.11 -2.96
CA ALA A 75 -0.32 -1.08 -2.35
C ALA A 75 0.36 -0.54 -1.09
N MET A 76 0.56 0.77 -1.05
CA MET A 76 1.21 1.47 0.06
C MET A 76 0.17 1.97 1.04
N GLY A 77 0.19 1.44 2.26
CA GLY A 77 -0.65 1.84 3.38
C GLY A 77 0.18 2.12 4.64
N GLY A 78 -0.49 2.49 5.73
CA GLY A 78 0.16 2.82 7.00
C GLY A 78 1.18 3.94 6.85
N ILE A 79 2.31 3.84 7.54
CA ILE A 79 3.38 4.84 7.49
C ILE A 79 3.95 5.06 6.08
N ASN A 80 3.89 4.04 5.20
CA ASN A 80 4.40 4.16 3.83
C ASN A 80 3.61 5.15 2.97
N MET A 81 2.40 5.54 3.38
CA MET A 81 1.57 6.54 2.69
C MET A 81 1.45 7.85 3.46
N CYS A 82 1.92 7.91 4.69
CA CYS A 82 1.84 9.10 5.54
C CYS A 82 3.12 9.93 5.52
N ASP A 83 4.26 9.30 5.18
CA ASP A 83 5.58 9.92 5.24
C ASP A 83 6.35 9.64 3.93
N MET A 84 6.70 10.73 3.20
CA MET A 84 7.41 10.65 1.93
C MET A 84 8.81 10.09 2.06
N GLU A 85 9.51 10.37 3.16
CA GLU A 85 10.86 9.84 3.40
C GLU A 85 10.80 8.33 3.62
N VAL A 86 9.84 7.87 4.42
CA VAL A 86 9.60 6.45 4.66
C VAL A 86 9.25 5.73 3.36
N MET A 87 8.38 6.30 2.54
CA MET A 87 8.05 5.74 1.23
C MET A 87 9.28 5.64 0.32
N LEU A 88 10.09 6.70 0.21
CA LEU A 88 11.31 6.65 -0.60
C LEU A 88 12.28 5.59 -0.12
N LYS A 89 12.51 5.53 1.18
CA LYS A 89 13.37 4.53 1.80
C LYS A 89 12.89 3.11 1.49
N ARG A 90 11.57 2.89 1.56
CA ARG A 90 10.94 1.61 1.17
C ARG A 90 11.18 1.29 -0.30
N LEU A 91 10.94 2.24 -1.18
CA LEU A 91 11.14 2.05 -2.63
C LEU A 91 12.59 1.77 -3.01
N ILE A 92 13.56 2.38 -2.31
CA ILE A 92 14.98 2.10 -2.49
C ILE A 92 15.29 0.64 -2.12
N ILE A 93 14.81 0.16 -0.97
CA ILE A 93 14.98 -1.24 -0.56
C ILE A 93 14.33 -2.18 -1.58
N MET A 94 13.10 -1.90 -2.00
CA MET A 94 12.39 -2.71 -2.99
C MET A 94 13.12 -2.75 -4.33
N ARG A 95 13.74 -1.65 -4.76
CA ARG A 95 14.60 -1.61 -5.95
C ARG A 95 15.82 -2.50 -5.78
N ASP A 96 16.52 -2.37 -4.66
CA ASP A 96 17.77 -3.09 -4.41
C ASP A 96 17.54 -4.61 -4.27
N GLU A 97 16.38 -4.99 -3.72
CA GLU A 97 15.91 -6.38 -3.65
C GLU A 97 15.19 -6.86 -4.94
N LYS A 98 15.12 -6.03 -5.99
CA LYS A 98 14.45 -6.33 -7.27
C LYS A 98 12.95 -6.62 -7.13
N LYS A 99 12.31 -6.13 -6.07
CA LYS A 99 10.87 -6.34 -5.82
C LYS A 99 9.97 -5.37 -6.62
N LEU A 100 10.57 -4.45 -7.37
CA LEU A 100 9.87 -3.60 -8.36
C LEU A 100 9.97 -4.18 -9.79
N ASP A 101 10.83 -5.14 -10.03
CA ASP A 101 11.02 -5.73 -11.35
C ASP A 101 9.75 -6.48 -11.78
N GLY A 102 9.27 -6.19 -12.99
CA GLY A 102 8.06 -6.81 -13.52
C GLY A 102 6.75 -6.40 -12.82
N LYS A 103 6.78 -5.45 -11.90
CA LYS A 103 5.59 -4.90 -11.26
C LYS A 103 5.10 -3.68 -12.04
N ASP A 104 3.88 -3.75 -12.56
CA ASP A 104 3.33 -2.69 -13.42
C ASP A 104 2.55 -1.63 -12.64
N TRP A 105 2.20 -1.91 -11.39
CA TRP A 105 1.28 -1.04 -10.67
C TRP A 105 1.65 -0.88 -9.19
N MET A 106 1.60 0.37 -8.74
CA MET A 106 1.62 0.72 -7.32
C MET A 106 0.42 1.60 -7.01
N HIS A 107 -0.30 1.29 -5.94
CA HIS A 107 -1.40 2.09 -5.44
C HIS A 107 -1.06 2.70 -4.08
N VAL A 108 -1.27 4.01 -3.90
CA VAL A 108 -1.05 4.71 -2.63
C VAL A 108 -2.40 5.01 -2.02
N LEU A 109 -2.69 4.38 -0.90
CA LEU A 109 -4.00 4.43 -0.25
C LEU A 109 -4.23 5.77 0.45
N GLY A 110 -5.44 6.33 0.33
CA GLY A 110 -5.90 7.46 1.15
C GLY A 110 -5.17 8.78 0.94
N THR A 111 -4.44 8.95 -0.15
CA THR A 111 -3.63 10.15 -0.43
C THR A 111 -4.39 11.12 -1.33
N SER A 112 -4.43 12.40 -0.96
CA SER A 112 -5.13 13.44 -1.74
C SER A 112 -4.40 14.77 -1.81
N GLN A 113 -3.28 14.93 -1.12
CA GLN A 113 -2.53 16.20 -1.09
C GLN A 113 -1.79 16.43 -2.42
N MET A 114 -1.79 17.68 -2.88
CA MET A 114 -1.15 18.08 -4.13
C MET A 114 0.35 17.75 -4.15
N ASP A 115 1.03 17.96 -3.03
CA ASP A 115 2.47 17.68 -2.90
C ASP A 115 2.77 16.19 -3.13
N TRP A 116 1.91 15.31 -2.63
CA TRP A 116 1.99 13.88 -2.90
C TRP A 116 1.81 13.58 -4.39
N GLY A 117 0.88 14.24 -5.07
CA GLY A 117 0.69 14.07 -6.51
C GLY A 117 1.94 14.43 -7.31
N CYS A 118 2.59 15.54 -6.98
CA CYS A 118 3.85 15.95 -7.61
C CYS A 118 4.97 14.96 -7.32
N TYR A 119 5.12 14.56 -6.08
CA TYR A 119 6.12 13.61 -5.63
C TYR A 119 5.96 12.23 -6.30
N LEU A 120 4.75 11.66 -6.27
CA LEU A 120 4.46 10.36 -6.88
C LEU A 120 4.66 10.39 -8.40
N THR A 121 4.40 11.52 -9.05
CA THR A 121 4.69 11.70 -10.48
C THR A 121 6.19 11.58 -10.76
N GLN A 122 7.04 12.17 -9.93
CA GLN A 122 8.49 12.04 -10.10
C GLN A 122 8.98 10.61 -9.80
N VAL A 123 8.46 9.98 -8.74
CA VAL A 123 8.75 8.56 -8.46
C VAL A 123 8.39 7.69 -9.66
N GLN A 124 7.19 7.84 -10.20
CA GLN A 124 6.76 7.08 -11.38
C GLN A 124 7.70 7.28 -12.58
N ARG A 125 8.11 8.52 -12.85
CA ARG A 125 9.06 8.82 -13.94
C ARG A 125 10.40 8.11 -13.75
N GLN A 126 10.92 8.10 -12.51
CA GLN A 126 12.21 7.45 -12.22
C GLN A 126 12.10 5.94 -12.31
N VAL A 127 11.03 5.34 -11.79
CA VAL A 127 10.81 3.89 -11.91
C VAL A 127 10.64 3.49 -13.39
N ARG A 128 9.89 4.25 -14.18
CA ARG A 128 9.74 4.01 -15.63
C ARG A 128 11.06 4.09 -16.37
N LYS A 129 11.89 5.04 -16.01
CA LYS A 129 13.19 5.26 -16.68
C LYS A 129 14.20 4.17 -16.38
N HIS A 130 14.21 3.64 -15.16
CA HIS A 130 15.33 2.83 -14.66
C HIS A 130 14.97 1.38 -14.35
N ILE A 131 13.67 1.03 -14.22
CA ILE A 131 13.24 -0.30 -13.76
C ILE A 131 12.21 -0.90 -14.71
N ASN A 132 11.02 -0.30 -14.82
CA ASN A 132 9.94 -0.83 -15.63
C ASN A 132 9.19 0.28 -16.36
N PRO A 133 9.28 0.39 -17.71
CA PRO A 133 8.65 1.45 -18.49
C PRO A 133 7.12 1.46 -18.41
N ASN A 134 6.51 0.34 -18.03
CA ASN A 134 5.05 0.20 -17.91
C ASN A 134 4.52 0.57 -16.52
N PHE A 135 5.40 0.88 -15.57
CA PHE A 135 5.02 1.15 -14.19
C PHE A 135 4.05 2.33 -14.06
N THR A 136 2.98 2.13 -13.31
CA THR A 136 1.95 3.17 -13.06
C THR A 136 1.70 3.31 -11.58
N ILE A 137 1.60 4.56 -11.11
CA ILE A 137 1.17 4.87 -9.75
C ILE A 137 -0.25 5.42 -9.82
N SER A 138 -1.12 4.90 -8.97
CA SER A 138 -2.44 5.44 -8.69
C SER A 138 -2.59 5.77 -7.22
N PHE A 139 -3.48 6.69 -6.90
CA PHE A 139 -3.83 7.03 -5.53
C PHE A 139 -5.30 7.44 -5.47
N ASP A 140 -5.88 7.39 -4.29
CA ASP A 140 -7.27 7.76 -4.06
C ASP A 140 -7.45 8.45 -2.72
N SER A 141 -8.52 9.23 -2.61
CA SER A 141 -8.98 9.79 -1.34
C SER A 141 -10.44 10.20 -1.42
N ALA A 142 -11.15 10.00 -0.34
CA ALA A 142 -12.51 10.54 -0.16
C ALA A 142 -12.53 12.01 0.27
N SER A 143 -11.37 12.64 0.53
CA SER A 143 -11.29 13.98 1.15
C SER A 143 -12.02 15.05 0.36
N ALA A 144 -11.92 15.08 -0.95
CA ALA A 144 -12.63 16.05 -1.79
C ALA A 144 -14.15 15.93 -1.66
N PHE A 145 -14.68 14.71 -1.67
CA PHE A 145 -16.10 14.44 -1.53
C PHE A 145 -16.60 14.75 -0.11
N LEU A 146 -15.81 14.38 0.91
CA LEU A 146 -16.15 14.67 2.32
C LEU A 146 -16.15 16.18 2.60
N SER A 147 -15.17 16.92 2.09
CA SER A 147 -15.12 18.36 2.21
C SER A 147 -16.35 19.01 1.58
N THR A 148 -16.69 18.63 0.36
CA THR A 148 -17.88 19.16 -0.33
C THR A 148 -19.17 18.80 0.40
N ALA A 149 -19.31 17.56 0.89
CA ALA A 149 -20.47 17.12 1.65
C ALA A 149 -20.66 17.91 2.96
N ASN A 150 -19.55 18.39 3.54
CA ASN A 150 -19.54 19.21 4.75
C ASN A 150 -19.59 20.73 4.44
N GLY A 151 -19.84 21.13 3.19
CA GLY A 151 -19.90 22.52 2.78
C GLY A 151 -18.57 23.26 2.76
N LEU A 152 -17.45 22.53 2.76
CA LEU A 152 -16.10 23.09 2.71
C LEU A 152 -15.58 23.11 1.27
N VAL A 153 -14.75 24.10 0.96
CA VAL A 153 -14.00 24.13 -0.30
C VAL A 153 -12.76 23.25 -0.15
N TYR A 154 -12.59 22.35 -1.09
CA TYR A 154 -11.38 21.54 -1.16
C TYR A 154 -10.24 22.38 -1.78
N THR A 155 -9.23 22.69 -1.01
CA THR A 155 -8.07 23.50 -1.41
C THR A 155 -6.81 22.68 -1.40
#